data_0c88f651aa6758116ee2402e2107dba1
#
_entry.id   0c88f651aa6758116ee2402e2107dba1
#
_cell.length_a   1.000
_cell.length_b   1.000
_cell.length_c   1.000
_cell.angle_alpha   90.00
_cell.angle_beta   90.00
_cell.angle_gamma   90.00
#
_symmetry.space_group_name_H-M   'P 1'
#
loop_
_entity.id
_entity.type
_entity.pdbx_description
1 polymer ?
#
loop_
_entity_poly.entity_id
_entity_poly.type
_entity_poly.pdbx_seq_one_letter_code
_entity_poly.pdbx_strand_id
1 'polypeptide(L)'
;MKTPKDIAGLFKTAAQTELLLSQDGSVPPFVLPEDVATMRFVIDTLMPQIADLRARRIVWLRSQGLCWKSVAKEVGLTESQAKRVFCKTLREITVFYNQINVSET
;
A
#
# COMPACT_ATOMS: atom_id res chain seq x y z
N MET A 1 -6.91 12.83 -11.71
CA MET A 1 -5.62 12.80 -10.98
C MET A 1 -5.85 12.26 -9.58
N LYS A 2 -5.00 11.33 -9.15
CA LYS A 2 -5.13 10.73 -7.81
C LYS A 2 -4.40 11.55 -6.76
N THR A 3 -4.92 11.51 -5.53
CA THR A 3 -4.30 12.14 -4.36
C THR A 3 -3.60 11.07 -3.52
N PRO A 4 -2.71 11.46 -2.57
CA PRO A 4 -2.13 10.47 -1.66
C PRO A 4 -3.16 9.66 -0.89
N LYS A 5 -4.30 10.26 -0.57
CA LYS A 5 -5.40 9.55 0.10
C LYS A 5 -5.98 8.44 -0.79
N ASP A 6 -6.12 8.70 -2.10
CA ASP A 6 -6.59 7.69 -3.06
C ASP A 6 -5.60 6.54 -3.15
N ILE A 7 -4.30 6.85 -3.18
CA ILE A 7 -3.25 5.83 -3.23
C ILE A 7 -3.25 5.00 -1.95
N ALA A 8 -3.43 5.63 -0.78
CA ALA A 8 -3.55 4.90 0.48
C ALA A 8 -4.71 3.91 0.43
N GLY A 9 -5.82 4.28 -0.22
CA GLY A 9 -6.96 3.39 -0.42
C GLY A 9 -6.63 2.18 -1.27
N LEU A 10 -5.83 2.36 -2.32
CA LEU A 10 -5.36 1.25 -3.16
C LEU A 10 -4.51 0.26 -2.35
N PHE A 11 -3.58 0.77 -1.55
CA PHE A 11 -2.74 -0.07 -0.69
C PHE A 11 -3.57 -0.82 0.34
N LYS A 12 -4.57 -0.16 0.92
CA LYS A 12 -5.46 -0.79 1.89
C LYS A 12 -6.24 -1.95 1.26
N THR A 13 -6.81 -1.74 0.08
CA THR A 13 -7.51 -2.79 -0.68
C THR A 13 -6.56 -3.94 -0.98
N ALA A 14 -5.34 -3.63 -1.44
CA ALA A 14 -4.34 -4.65 -1.76
C ALA A 14 -3.97 -5.49 -0.54
N ALA A 15 -3.72 -4.86 0.61
CA ALA A 15 -3.32 -5.56 1.82
C ALA A 15 -4.45 -6.44 2.34
N GLN A 16 -5.69 -5.95 2.32
CA GLN A 16 -6.84 -6.72 2.77
C GLN A 16 -7.12 -7.92 1.84
N THR A 17 -7.03 -7.72 0.53
CA THR A 17 -7.24 -8.77 -0.45
C THR A 17 -6.16 -9.86 -0.32
N GLU A 18 -4.90 -9.47 -0.16
CA GLU A 18 -3.80 -10.40 0.02
C GLU A 18 -4.00 -11.24 1.27
N LEU A 19 -4.45 -10.63 2.37
CA LEU A 19 -4.72 -11.34 3.60
C LEU A 19 -5.82 -12.39 3.43
N LEU A 20 -6.90 -12.04 2.72
CA LEU A 20 -8.00 -12.98 2.45
C LEU A 20 -7.55 -14.14 1.58
N LEU A 21 -6.72 -13.90 0.56
CA LEU A 21 -6.25 -14.95 -0.33
C LEU A 21 -5.23 -15.87 0.35
N SER A 22 -4.51 -15.40 1.35
CA SER A 22 -3.47 -16.18 2.01
C SER A 22 -4.00 -17.12 3.09
N GLN A 23 -5.27 -17.02 3.48
CA GLN A 23 -5.80 -17.76 4.62
C GLN A 23 -5.96 -19.27 4.34
N ASP A 24 -6.36 -19.67 3.13
CA ASP A 24 -6.60 -21.08 2.82
C ASP A 24 -6.13 -21.50 1.42
N GLY A 25 -5.46 -20.60 0.70
CA GLY A 25 -4.95 -20.88 -0.63
C GLY A 25 -5.97 -20.88 -1.75
N SER A 26 -7.26 -20.70 -1.46
CA SER A 26 -8.32 -20.59 -2.46
C SER A 26 -8.87 -19.17 -2.47
N VAL A 27 -9.45 -18.75 -3.61
CA VAL A 27 -10.08 -17.44 -3.74
C VAL A 27 -11.47 -17.51 -3.13
N PRO A 28 -11.75 -16.81 -2.01
CA PRO A 28 -13.09 -16.79 -1.46
C PRO A 28 -14.09 -16.17 -2.45
N PRO A 29 -15.35 -16.64 -2.49
CA PRO A 29 -16.32 -16.17 -3.47
C PRO A 29 -16.71 -14.70 -3.29
N PHE A 30 -16.41 -14.11 -2.12
CA PHE A 30 -16.71 -12.70 -1.84
C PHE A 30 -15.57 -11.75 -2.23
N VAL A 31 -14.44 -12.27 -2.74
CA VAL A 31 -13.34 -11.41 -3.22
C VAL A 31 -13.62 -11.03 -4.67
N LEU A 32 -13.67 -9.73 -4.93
CA LEU A 32 -14.00 -9.23 -6.26
C LEU A 32 -12.78 -9.32 -7.18
N PRO A 33 -12.99 -9.66 -8.47
CA PRO A 33 -11.89 -9.69 -9.44
C PRO A 33 -11.14 -8.36 -9.55
N GLU A 34 -11.83 -7.23 -9.47
CA GLU A 34 -11.18 -5.91 -9.50
C GLU A 34 -10.29 -5.67 -8.28
N ASP A 35 -10.60 -6.26 -7.12
CA ASP A 35 -9.74 -6.16 -5.94
C ASP A 35 -8.46 -6.98 -6.12
N VAL A 36 -8.56 -8.14 -6.75
CA VAL A 36 -7.39 -8.97 -7.08
C VAL A 36 -6.50 -8.22 -8.07
N ALA A 37 -7.09 -7.58 -9.08
CA ALA A 37 -6.34 -6.79 -10.05
C ALA A 37 -5.64 -5.61 -9.37
N THR A 38 -6.31 -4.93 -8.44
CA THR A 38 -5.73 -3.83 -7.65
C THR A 38 -4.56 -4.34 -6.81
N MET A 39 -4.74 -5.48 -6.14
CA MET A 39 -3.68 -6.09 -5.34
C MET A 39 -2.43 -6.37 -6.18
N ARG A 40 -2.61 -6.98 -7.35
CA ARG A 40 -1.48 -7.29 -8.25
C ARG A 40 -0.79 -6.02 -8.72
N PHE A 41 -1.57 -5.00 -9.09
CA PHE A 41 -1.02 -3.72 -9.54
C PHE A 41 -0.19 -3.08 -8.42
N VAL A 42 -0.70 -3.04 -7.19
CA VAL A 42 0.02 -2.46 -6.06
C VAL A 42 1.33 -3.23 -5.80
N ILE A 43 1.26 -4.55 -5.73
CA ILE A 43 2.43 -5.38 -5.39
C ILE A 43 3.47 -5.36 -6.52
N ASP A 44 3.02 -5.45 -7.77
CA ASP A 44 3.94 -5.59 -8.91
C ASP A 44 4.44 -4.26 -9.46
N THR A 45 3.67 -3.19 -9.30
CA THR A 45 3.98 -1.89 -9.92
C THR A 45 4.30 -0.80 -8.90
N LEU A 46 3.49 -0.63 -7.87
CA LEU A 46 3.66 0.47 -6.92
C LEU A 46 4.69 0.17 -5.83
N MET A 47 4.62 -1.01 -5.22
CA MET A 47 5.56 -1.36 -4.15
C MET A 47 7.02 -1.32 -4.60
N PRO A 48 7.40 -1.79 -5.81
CA PRO A 48 8.79 -1.72 -6.24
C PRO A 48 9.32 -0.30 -6.41
N GLN A 49 8.45 0.71 -6.51
CA GLN A 49 8.88 2.11 -6.59
C GLN A 49 9.35 2.65 -5.25
N ILE A 50 9.05 1.97 -4.15
CA ILE A 50 9.52 2.35 -2.83
C ILE A 50 10.88 1.70 -2.62
N ALA A 51 11.95 2.46 -2.81
CA ALA A 51 13.32 1.93 -2.72
C ALA A 51 13.71 1.57 -1.29
N ASP A 52 13.23 2.34 -0.30
CA ASP A 52 13.54 2.12 1.10
C ASP A 52 12.68 0.99 1.66
N LEU A 53 13.31 -0.10 2.11
CA LEU A 53 12.61 -1.27 2.64
C LEU A 53 11.82 -0.94 3.90
N ARG A 54 12.30 -0.01 4.74
CA ARG A 54 11.57 0.41 5.94
C ARG A 54 10.31 1.17 5.55
N ALA A 55 10.40 2.02 4.54
CA ALA A 55 9.23 2.75 4.03
C ALA A 55 8.19 1.78 3.46
N ARG A 56 8.60 0.76 2.71
CA ARG A 56 7.69 -0.30 2.23
C ARG A 56 6.97 -0.96 3.40
N ARG A 57 7.70 -1.32 4.43
CA ARG A 57 7.15 -2.00 5.59
C ARG A 57 6.14 -1.11 6.31
N ILE A 58 6.45 0.17 6.48
CA ILE A 58 5.54 1.13 7.11
C ILE A 58 4.23 1.23 6.33
N VAL A 59 4.31 1.41 5.01
CA VAL A 59 3.13 1.52 4.15
C VAL A 59 2.30 0.25 4.21
N TRP A 60 2.94 -0.91 4.12
CA TRP A 60 2.24 -2.19 4.11
C TRP A 60 1.58 -2.49 5.45
N LEU A 61 2.30 -2.32 6.57
CA LEU A 61 1.75 -2.56 7.91
C LEU A 61 0.56 -1.64 8.18
N ARG A 62 0.68 -0.35 7.82
CA ARG A 62 -0.42 0.58 8.01
C ARG A 62 -1.62 0.19 7.15
N SER A 63 -1.37 -0.30 5.94
CA SER A 63 -2.41 -0.75 5.02
C SER A 63 -3.13 -1.99 5.53
N GLN A 64 -2.47 -2.83 6.31
CA GLN A 64 -3.07 -3.98 6.98
C GLN A 64 -3.95 -3.59 8.16
N GLY A 65 -3.96 -2.32 8.55
CA GLY A 65 -4.82 -1.82 9.62
C GLY A 65 -4.14 -1.68 10.97
N LEU A 66 -2.82 -1.83 11.06
CA LEU A 66 -2.11 -1.64 12.31
C LEU A 66 -2.14 -0.16 12.72
N CYS A 67 -2.29 0.09 14.03
CA CYS A 67 -2.22 1.44 14.56
C CYS A 67 -0.78 1.97 14.48
N TRP A 68 -0.62 3.28 14.54
CA TRP A 68 0.69 3.90 14.42
C TRP A 68 1.67 3.46 15.49
N LYS A 69 1.18 3.19 16.70
CA LYS A 69 2.01 2.69 17.80
C LYS A 69 2.64 1.35 17.43
N SER A 70 1.86 0.44 16.85
CA SER A 70 2.34 -0.87 16.43
C SER A 70 3.29 -0.78 15.25
N VAL A 71 2.96 0.06 14.26
CA VAL A 71 3.82 0.27 13.09
C VAL A 71 5.18 0.81 13.52
N ALA A 72 5.20 1.83 14.37
CA ALA A 72 6.44 2.44 14.86
C ALA A 72 7.30 1.43 15.59
N LYS A 73 6.70 0.60 16.45
CA LYS A 73 7.40 -0.44 17.19
C LYS A 73 8.05 -1.46 16.26
N GLU A 74 7.32 -1.89 15.23
CA GLU A 74 7.82 -2.89 14.28
C GLU A 74 9.01 -2.40 13.47
N VAL A 75 9.06 -1.11 13.16
CA VAL A 75 10.14 -0.56 12.31
C VAL A 75 11.22 0.18 13.12
N GLY A 76 11.08 0.26 14.44
CA GLY A 76 12.07 0.89 15.30
C GLY A 76 12.12 2.42 15.19
N LEU A 77 10.98 3.06 14.96
CA LEU A 77 10.86 4.51 14.86
C LEU A 77 9.85 5.03 15.89
N THR A 78 9.81 6.34 16.09
CA THR A 78 8.73 6.97 16.84
C THR A 78 7.49 7.02 15.95
N GLU A 79 6.30 7.22 16.56
CA GLU A 79 5.07 7.36 15.77
C GLU A 79 5.15 8.55 14.81
N SER A 80 5.70 9.66 15.26
CA SER A 80 5.85 10.86 14.42
C SER A 80 6.75 10.59 13.22
N GLN A 81 7.87 9.88 13.44
CA GLN A 81 8.78 9.51 12.37
C GLN A 81 8.12 8.58 11.37
N ALA A 82 7.40 7.56 11.87
CA ALA A 82 6.70 6.60 11.01
C ALA A 82 5.64 7.29 10.16
N LYS A 83 4.86 8.18 10.74
CA LYS A 83 3.84 8.96 10.01
C LYS A 83 4.46 9.83 8.93
N ARG A 84 5.60 10.47 9.24
CA ARG A 84 6.32 11.32 8.28
C ARG A 84 6.81 10.51 7.08
N VAL A 85 7.41 9.35 7.33
CA VAL A 85 7.87 8.45 6.26
C VAL A 85 6.68 7.99 5.41
N PHE A 86 5.59 7.59 6.04
CA PHE A 86 4.38 7.16 5.35
C PHE A 86 3.85 8.24 4.41
N CYS A 87 3.68 9.46 4.93
CA CYS A 87 3.14 10.57 4.13
C CYS A 87 4.06 10.94 2.97
N LYS A 88 5.36 10.98 3.20
CA LYS A 88 6.34 11.27 2.16
C LYS A 88 6.31 10.20 1.08
N THR A 89 6.28 8.93 1.48
CA THR A 89 6.27 7.80 0.55
C THR A 89 5.01 7.81 -0.31
N LEU A 90 3.84 8.04 0.30
CA LEU A 90 2.59 8.11 -0.46
C LEU A 90 2.59 9.26 -1.46
N ARG A 91 3.17 10.41 -1.12
CA ARG A 91 3.27 11.52 -2.07
C ARG A 91 4.14 11.15 -3.27
N GLU A 92 5.26 10.48 -3.02
CA GLU A 92 6.15 10.03 -4.10
C GLU A 92 5.45 9.02 -5.01
N ILE A 93 4.75 8.05 -4.43
CA ILE A 93 4.00 7.05 -5.20
C ILE A 93 2.86 7.71 -5.97
N THR A 94 2.21 8.71 -5.40
CA THR A 94 1.13 9.44 -6.07
C THR A 94 1.65 10.12 -7.34
N VAL A 95 2.81 10.76 -7.26
CA VAL A 95 3.44 11.38 -8.43
C VAL A 95 3.72 10.33 -9.50
N PHE A 96 4.31 9.21 -9.12
CA PHE A 96 4.59 8.11 -10.05
C PHE A 96 3.30 7.59 -10.70
N TYR A 97 2.27 7.33 -9.90
CA TYR A 97 0.99 6.83 -10.40
C TYR A 97 0.37 7.78 -11.42
N ASN A 98 0.36 9.07 -11.11
CA ASN A 98 -0.22 10.07 -12.01
C ASN A 98 0.58 10.19 -13.31
N GLN A 99 1.89 10.01 -13.26
CA GLN A 99 2.74 10.03 -14.46
C GLN A 99 2.44 8.87 -15.39
N ILE A 100 2.29 7.65 -14.87
CA ILE A 100 2.00 6.49 -15.73
C ILE A 100 0.59 6.56 -16.32
N ASN A 101 -0.38 7.09 -15.59
CA ASN A 101 -1.75 7.23 -16.10
C ASN A 101 -1.85 8.32 -17.18
N VAL A 102 -1.08 9.40 -17.05
CA VAL A 102 -1.04 10.44 -18.08
C VAL A 102 -0.46 9.91 -19.38
N SER A 103 0.53 9.02 -19.30
CA SER A 103 1.15 8.46 -20.51
C SER A 103 0.25 7.47 -21.23
N GLU A 104 -0.81 6.99 -20.62
CA GLU A 104 -1.79 6.08 -21.25
C GLU A 104 -2.89 6.82 -22.01
N THR A 105 -3.02 8.12 -21.80
CA THR A 105 -4.00 8.94 -22.48
C THR A 105 -3.37 9.75 -23.60
#